data_b37485b81cf24fa2439637fd91407ffb
#
_entry.id   b37485b81cf24fa2439637fd91407ffb
#
_cell.length_a   1.000
_cell.length_b   1.000
_cell.length_c   1.000
_cell.angle_alpha   90.00
_cell.angle_beta   90.00
_cell.angle_gamma   90.00
#
_symmetry.space_group_name_H-M   'P 1'
#
loop_
_entity.id
_entity.type
_entity.pdbx_description
1 polymer ?
#
loop_
_entity_poly.entity_id
_entity_poly.type
_entity_poly.pdbx_seq_one_letter_code
_entity_poly.pdbx_strand_id
1 'polypeptide(L)'
;MSQEFPREVTSALSWAVPPSKPDPIFGTGAIRAEKGLANIVGLVGAVGITALALGTNASWSWAQYVLAVIISFDVVGGVAANGLNSAKRDHFGSHGERPEFFGMKLVRRPVLFTALHLQPILIALVFAPTLWWWGAL
;
A
#
# COMPACT_ATOMS: atom_id res chain seq x y z
N MET A 1 -7.00 -7.52 -45.26
CA MET A 1 -6.09 -8.41 -44.47
C MET A 1 -5.99 -7.83 -43.09
N SER A 2 -6.84 -8.25 -42.13
CA SER A 2 -6.80 -7.82 -40.76
C SER A 2 -5.69 -8.60 -40.06
N GLN A 3 -4.62 -7.92 -39.67
CA GLN A 3 -3.59 -8.52 -38.80
C GLN A 3 -4.21 -8.72 -37.44
N GLU A 4 -4.53 -9.95 -37.07
CA GLU A 4 -4.81 -10.32 -35.68
C GLU A 4 -3.49 -10.23 -34.91
N PHE A 5 -3.36 -9.19 -34.10
CA PHE A 5 -2.29 -9.13 -33.10
C PHE A 5 -2.44 -10.29 -32.12
N PRO A 6 -1.36 -10.99 -31.74
CA PRO A 6 -1.43 -12.07 -30.77
C PRO A 6 -2.11 -11.60 -29.47
N ARG A 7 -3.10 -12.36 -28.97
CA ARG A 7 -3.89 -12.02 -27.76
C ARG A 7 -3.05 -11.78 -26.51
N GLU A 8 -1.85 -12.34 -26.44
CA GLU A 8 -0.93 -12.15 -25.29
C GLU A 8 -0.36 -10.73 -25.20
N VAL A 9 -0.13 -10.05 -26.31
CA VAL A 9 0.42 -8.67 -26.31
C VAL A 9 -0.65 -7.67 -25.90
N THR A 10 -1.93 -7.93 -26.22
CA THR A 10 -3.04 -7.05 -25.82
C THR A 10 -3.35 -7.12 -24.33
N SER A 11 -3.12 -8.25 -23.67
CA SER A 11 -3.37 -8.38 -22.22
C SER A 11 -2.38 -7.59 -21.37
N ALA A 12 -1.13 -7.49 -21.79
CA ALA A 12 -0.08 -6.73 -21.09
C ALA A 12 -0.29 -5.21 -21.14
N LEU A 13 -0.98 -4.72 -22.17
CA LEU A 13 -1.27 -3.30 -22.39
C LEU A 13 -2.71 -2.91 -21.99
N SER A 14 -3.53 -3.88 -21.59
CA SER A 14 -4.91 -3.61 -21.20
C SER A 14 -4.96 -3.06 -19.79
N TRP A 15 -5.60 -1.90 -19.61
CA TRP A 15 -5.98 -1.33 -18.32
C TRP A 15 -7.25 -1.97 -17.74
N ALA A 16 -7.81 -2.99 -18.37
CA ALA A 16 -8.93 -3.73 -17.83
C ALA A 16 -8.49 -4.55 -16.60
N VAL A 17 -9.28 -4.49 -15.54
CA VAL A 17 -9.03 -5.29 -14.34
C VAL A 17 -9.26 -6.77 -14.66
N PRO A 18 -8.28 -7.67 -14.44
CA PRO A 18 -8.39 -9.07 -14.80
C PRO A 18 -9.49 -9.79 -13.98
N PRO A 19 -10.07 -10.88 -14.49
CA PRO A 19 -11.10 -11.66 -13.80
C PRO A 19 -10.53 -12.54 -12.68
N SER A 20 -9.90 -11.89 -11.69
CA SER A 20 -9.33 -12.55 -10.52
C SER A 20 -9.99 -12.06 -9.23
N LYS A 21 -9.67 -12.70 -8.09
CA LYS A 21 -10.17 -12.25 -6.80
C LYS A 21 -9.68 -10.82 -6.50
N PRO A 22 -10.56 -9.96 -5.98
CA PRO A 22 -10.16 -8.61 -5.56
C PRO A 22 -9.03 -8.66 -4.53
N ASP A 23 -8.04 -7.80 -4.71
CA ASP A 23 -6.93 -7.65 -3.77
C ASP A 23 -6.77 -6.16 -3.44
N PRO A 24 -7.29 -5.71 -2.28
CA PRO A 24 -7.29 -4.30 -1.92
C PRO A 24 -5.89 -3.76 -1.54
N ILE A 25 -4.91 -4.64 -1.32
CA ILE A 25 -3.56 -4.24 -0.90
C ILE A 25 -2.64 -4.09 -2.10
N PHE A 26 -2.59 -5.11 -2.98
CA PHE A 26 -1.65 -5.14 -4.10
C PHE A 26 -2.31 -4.90 -5.46
N GLY A 27 -3.62 -4.77 -5.48
CA GLY A 27 -4.41 -4.67 -6.71
C GLY A 27 -4.79 -6.02 -7.30
N THR A 28 -5.97 -6.05 -7.90
CA THR A 28 -6.54 -7.25 -8.51
C THR A 28 -5.64 -7.80 -9.60
N GLY A 29 -5.29 -9.08 -9.49
CA GLY A 29 -4.40 -9.75 -10.44
C GLY A 29 -2.91 -9.50 -10.21
N ALA A 30 -2.52 -8.96 -9.05
CA ALA A 30 -1.13 -8.82 -8.68
C ALA A 30 -0.42 -10.18 -8.65
N ILE A 31 0.71 -10.29 -9.33
CA ILE A 31 1.52 -11.50 -9.38
C ILE A 31 2.41 -11.61 -8.13
N ARG A 32 2.96 -12.81 -7.89
CA ARG A 32 3.81 -13.06 -6.72
C ARG A 32 5.03 -12.14 -6.66
N ALA A 33 5.61 -11.80 -7.81
CA ALA A 33 6.77 -10.91 -7.87
C ALA A 33 6.41 -9.48 -7.43
N GLU A 34 5.26 -8.95 -7.84
CA GLU A 34 4.76 -7.63 -7.41
C GLU A 34 4.52 -7.60 -5.90
N LYS A 35 3.84 -8.62 -5.36
CA LYS A 35 3.61 -8.75 -3.91
C LYS A 35 4.93 -8.87 -3.15
N GLY A 36 5.86 -9.68 -3.67
CA GLY A 36 7.20 -9.84 -3.11
C GLY A 36 7.97 -8.53 -3.07
N LEU A 37 7.95 -7.77 -4.16
CA LEU A 37 8.61 -6.47 -4.22
C LEU A 37 8.07 -5.50 -3.15
N ALA A 38 6.77 -5.33 -3.04
CA ALA A 38 6.17 -4.44 -2.04
C ALA A 38 6.53 -4.86 -0.61
N ASN A 39 6.48 -6.17 -0.30
CA ASN A 39 6.87 -6.68 1.01
C ASN A 39 8.36 -6.50 1.31
N ILE A 40 9.25 -6.71 0.34
CA ILE A 40 10.70 -6.47 0.51
C ILE A 40 10.96 -4.99 0.77
N VAL A 41 10.31 -4.10 0.03
CA VAL A 41 10.43 -2.65 0.22
C VAL A 41 9.93 -2.25 1.62
N GLY A 42 8.81 -2.80 2.08
CA GLY A 42 8.33 -2.61 3.44
C GLY A 42 9.34 -3.11 4.50
N LEU A 43 9.93 -4.29 4.27
CA LEU A 43 10.95 -4.84 5.17
C LEU A 43 12.20 -3.94 5.24
N VAL A 44 12.63 -3.39 4.11
CA VAL A 44 13.74 -2.42 4.07
C VAL A 44 13.42 -1.19 4.91
N GLY A 45 12.18 -0.67 4.83
CA GLY A 45 11.71 0.41 5.70
C GLY A 45 11.78 0.06 7.19
N ALA A 46 11.27 -1.11 7.56
CA ALA A 46 11.28 -1.61 8.94
C ALA A 46 12.72 -1.79 9.50
N VAL A 47 13.61 -2.36 8.70
CA VAL A 47 15.03 -2.50 9.06
C VAL A 47 15.70 -1.13 9.16
N GLY A 48 15.40 -0.23 8.23
CA GLY A 48 15.95 1.12 8.20
C GLY A 48 15.60 1.93 9.45
N ILE A 49 14.34 1.94 9.87
CA ILE A 49 13.93 2.66 11.09
C ILE A 49 14.57 2.05 12.35
N THR A 50 14.68 0.72 12.40
CA THR A 50 15.34 0.03 13.51
C THR A 50 16.82 0.38 13.58
N ALA A 51 17.52 0.33 12.45
CA ALA A 51 18.94 0.69 12.38
C ALA A 51 19.17 2.17 12.76
N LEU A 52 18.30 3.06 12.31
CA LEU A 52 18.35 4.48 12.68
C LEU A 52 18.16 4.68 14.19
N ALA A 53 17.15 4.05 14.78
CA ALA A 53 16.86 4.18 16.19
C ALA A 53 18.02 3.64 17.06
N LEU A 54 18.59 2.50 16.69
CA LEU A 54 19.76 1.93 17.37
C LEU A 54 21.02 2.80 17.19
N GLY A 55 21.27 3.27 15.96
CA GLY A 55 22.45 4.10 15.65
C GLY A 55 22.42 5.49 16.30
N THR A 56 21.24 6.01 16.58
CA THR A 56 21.04 7.29 17.30
C THR A 56 20.87 7.10 18.80
N ASN A 57 20.95 5.88 19.32
CA ASN A 57 20.67 5.53 20.72
C ASN A 57 19.31 6.08 21.19
N ALA A 58 18.27 5.94 20.36
CA ALA A 58 16.94 6.43 20.69
C ALA A 58 16.41 5.74 21.96
N SER A 59 16.02 6.54 22.95
CA SER A 59 15.48 6.08 24.24
C SER A 59 14.00 5.69 24.11
N TRP A 60 13.69 4.84 23.12
CA TRP A 60 12.32 4.39 22.88
C TRP A 60 11.97 3.20 23.79
N SER A 61 10.73 3.17 24.25
CA SER A 61 10.17 1.97 24.87
C SER A 61 9.99 0.86 23.81
N TRP A 62 9.87 -0.39 24.25
CA TRP A 62 9.62 -1.52 23.34
C TRP A 62 8.36 -1.30 22.48
N ALA A 63 7.31 -0.68 23.05
CA ALA A 63 6.06 -0.39 22.34
C ALA A 63 6.29 0.63 21.21
N GLN A 64 7.14 1.63 21.42
CA GLN A 64 7.53 2.60 20.39
C GLN A 64 8.33 1.94 19.28
N TYR A 65 9.27 1.04 19.63
CA TYR A 65 9.99 0.26 18.63
C TYR A 65 9.05 -0.58 17.76
N VAL A 66 8.15 -1.34 18.38
CA VAL A 66 7.18 -2.19 17.65
C VAL A 66 6.29 -1.34 16.74
N LEU A 67 5.77 -0.23 17.26
CA LEU A 67 4.91 0.65 16.47
C LEU A 67 5.68 1.27 15.29
N ALA A 68 6.90 1.76 15.53
CA ALA A 68 7.73 2.34 14.47
C ALA A 68 8.04 1.33 13.36
N VAL A 69 8.34 0.09 13.71
CA VAL A 69 8.60 -1.01 12.75
C VAL A 69 7.36 -1.31 11.92
N ILE A 70 6.20 -1.48 12.57
CA ILE A 70 4.93 -1.78 11.90
C ILE A 70 4.55 -0.65 10.95
N ILE A 71 4.57 0.60 11.42
CA ILE A 71 4.20 1.78 10.61
C ILE A 71 5.19 1.96 9.45
N SER A 72 6.49 1.79 9.71
CA SER A 72 7.49 1.93 8.65
C SER A 72 7.32 0.87 7.57
N PHE A 73 7.04 -0.38 7.97
CA PHE A 73 6.71 -1.45 7.02
C PHE A 73 5.48 -1.12 6.19
N ASP A 74 4.40 -0.68 6.85
CA ASP A 74 3.12 -0.35 6.22
C ASP A 74 3.25 0.83 5.25
N VAL A 75 3.83 1.94 5.69
CA VAL A 75 3.98 3.15 4.87
C VAL A 75 4.91 2.92 3.68
N VAL A 76 6.10 2.35 3.91
CA VAL A 76 7.10 2.15 2.85
C VAL A 76 6.66 1.05 1.88
N GLY A 77 6.11 -0.06 2.41
CA GLY A 77 5.54 -1.14 1.60
C GLY A 77 4.27 -0.70 0.86
N GLY A 78 3.42 0.11 1.50
CA GLY A 78 2.21 0.68 0.92
C GLY A 78 2.50 1.60 -0.26
N VAL A 79 3.52 2.46 -0.16
CA VAL A 79 3.97 3.29 -1.29
C VAL A 79 4.38 2.41 -2.48
N ALA A 80 5.13 1.33 -2.24
CA ALA A 80 5.51 0.39 -3.28
C ALA A 80 4.28 -0.34 -3.85
N ALA A 81 3.36 -0.81 -3.00
CA ALA A 81 2.13 -1.48 -3.42
C ALA A 81 1.25 -0.58 -4.29
N ASN A 82 1.06 0.70 -3.91
CA ASN A 82 0.32 1.69 -4.70
C ASN A 82 1.01 2.02 -6.03
N GLY A 83 2.32 1.84 -6.11
CA GLY A 83 3.11 1.98 -7.34
C GLY A 83 2.88 0.86 -8.37
N LEU A 84 2.35 -0.30 -7.95
CA LEU A 84 2.17 -1.47 -8.81
C LEU A 84 1.14 -1.20 -9.92
N ASN A 85 1.36 -1.83 -11.08
CA ASN A 85 0.42 -1.73 -12.21
C ASN A 85 -0.94 -2.35 -11.88
N SER A 86 -0.96 -3.41 -11.08
CA SER A 86 -2.19 -4.05 -10.58
C SER A 86 -3.03 -3.08 -9.73
N ALA A 87 -2.42 -2.35 -8.80
CA ALA A 87 -3.10 -1.34 -7.99
C ALA A 87 -3.61 -0.17 -8.84
N LYS A 88 -2.78 0.33 -9.76
CA LYS A 88 -3.17 1.40 -10.69
C LYS A 88 -4.35 0.99 -11.59
N ARG A 89 -4.40 -0.25 -12.06
CA ARG A 89 -5.55 -0.76 -12.81
C ARG A 89 -6.83 -0.76 -11.98
N ASP A 90 -6.75 -1.12 -10.70
CA ASP A 90 -7.91 -1.08 -9.81
C ASP A 90 -8.41 0.35 -9.55
N HIS A 91 -7.52 1.35 -9.52
CA HIS A 91 -7.90 2.75 -9.34
C HIS A 91 -8.42 3.41 -10.62
N PHE A 92 -7.81 3.13 -11.75
CA PHE A 92 -8.04 3.90 -13.00
C PHE A 92 -8.59 3.04 -14.15
N GLY A 93 -8.60 1.72 -14.03
CA GLY A 93 -9.04 0.81 -15.07
C GLY A 93 -10.56 0.61 -15.12
N SER A 94 -11.03 0.01 -16.20
CA SER A 94 -12.42 -0.39 -16.33
C SER A 94 -12.69 -1.67 -15.53
N HIS A 95 -13.74 -1.66 -14.71
CA HIS A 95 -14.05 -2.77 -13.80
C HIS A 95 -15.13 -3.72 -14.30
N GLY A 96 -15.83 -3.37 -15.40
CA GLY A 96 -17.02 -4.09 -15.83
C GLY A 96 -18.12 -4.14 -14.76
N GLU A 97 -19.12 -4.99 -14.97
CA GLU A 97 -20.26 -5.20 -14.04
C GLU A 97 -19.91 -6.18 -12.91
N ARG A 98 -18.88 -5.94 -12.15
CA ARG A 98 -18.50 -6.83 -11.03
C ARG A 98 -19.05 -6.34 -9.71
N PRO A 99 -19.56 -7.27 -8.85
CA PRO A 99 -19.93 -6.90 -7.49
C PRO A 99 -18.69 -6.39 -6.76
N GLU A 100 -18.76 -5.16 -6.27
CA GLU A 100 -17.68 -4.56 -5.50
C GLU A 100 -17.69 -5.09 -4.07
N PHE A 101 -16.61 -5.73 -3.66
CA PHE A 101 -16.35 -6.03 -2.27
C PHE A 101 -16.13 -4.71 -1.48
N PHE A 102 -16.62 -4.67 -0.22
CA PHE A 102 -16.58 -3.45 0.61
C PHE A 102 -15.19 -2.81 0.69
N GLY A 103 -14.14 -3.63 0.89
CA GLY A 103 -12.76 -3.14 0.93
C GLY A 103 -12.32 -2.45 -0.35
N MET A 104 -12.76 -2.93 -1.52
CA MET A 104 -12.44 -2.29 -2.80
C MET A 104 -13.16 -0.95 -2.96
N LYS A 105 -14.41 -0.84 -2.48
CA LYS A 105 -15.13 0.44 -2.47
C LYS A 105 -14.39 1.50 -1.64
N LEU A 106 -13.80 1.07 -0.53
CA LEU A 106 -13.05 1.92 0.37
C LEU A 106 -11.76 2.42 -0.27
N VAL A 107 -10.96 1.50 -0.83
CA VAL A 107 -9.68 1.79 -1.49
C VAL A 107 -9.87 2.68 -2.73
N ARG A 108 -10.96 2.50 -3.48
CA ARG A 108 -11.25 3.29 -4.69
C ARG A 108 -11.74 4.71 -4.43
N ARG A 109 -12.11 5.04 -3.21
CA ARG A 109 -12.52 6.40 -2.83
C ARG A 109 -11.33 7.14 -2.23
N PRO A 110 -10.69 8.09 -2.94
CA PRO A 110 -9.46 8.73 -2.48
C PRO A 110 -9.59 9.34 -1.08
N VAL A 111 -10.72 9.99 -0.79
CA VAL A 111 -10.98 10.60 0.52
C VAL A 111 -11.04 9.54 1.63
N LEU A 112 -11.75 8.42 1.40
CA LEU A 112 -11.85 7.35 2.40
C LEU A 112 -10.53 6.61 2.56
N PHE A 113 -9.82 6.36 1.45
CA PHE A 113 -8.50 5.77 1.49
C PHE A 113 -7.52 6.63 2.29
N THR A 114 -7.49 7.94 2.05
CA THR A 114 -6.66 8.86 2.82
C THR A 114 -7.06 8.92 4.29
N ALA A 115 -8.36 8.94 4.59
CA ALA A 115 -8.87 8.96 5.97
C ALA A 115 -8.51 7.70 6.78
N LEU A 116 -8.21 6.58 6.11
CA LEU A 116 -7.72 5.36 6.77
C LEU A 116 -6.24 5.42 7.16
N HIS A 117 -5.49 6.42 6.66
CA HIS A 117 -4.08 6.59 7.00
C HIS A 117 -3.95 7.29 8.35
N LEU A 118 -4.28 6.56 9.43
CA LEU A 118 -4.22 7.05 10.82
C LEU A 118 -2.80 7.05 11.41
N GLN A 119 -1.80 6.61 10.65
CA GLN A 119 -0.41 6.49 11.10
C GLN A 119 0.15 7.79 11.69
N PRO A 120 -0.06 9.00 11.13
CA PRO A 120 0.43 10.23 11.71
C PRO A 120 -0.14 10.49 13.12
N ILE A 121 -1.44 10.21 13.31
CA ILE A 121 -2.10 10.36 14.62
C ILE A 121 -1.50 9.37 15.63
N LEU A 122 -1.33 8.10 15.23
CA LEU A 122 -0.75 7.06 16.09
C LEU A 122 0.69 7.40 16.48
N ILE A 123 1.50 7.88 15.53
CA ILE A 123 2.86 8.33 15.80
C ILE A 123 2.85 9.49 16.83
N ALA A 124 2.02 10.50 16.57
CA ALA A 124 1.93 11.64 17.47
C ALA A 124 1.50 11.24 18.90
N LEU A 125 0.49 10.39 19.04
CA LEU A 125 0.03 9.90 20.33
C LEU A 125 1.10 9.14 21.12
N VAL A 126 1.94 8.37 20.44
CA VAL A 126 2.92 7.49 21.09
C VAL A 126 4.26 8.18 21.32
N PHE A 127 4.70 9.04 20.40
CA PHE A 127 6.02 9.69 20.47
C PHE A 127 5.98 11.14 20.98
N ALA A 128 4.85 11.82 20.82
CA ALA A 128 4.67 13.21 21.25
C ALA A 128 3.20 13.44 21.72
N PRO A 129 2.78 12.80 22.83
CA PRO A 129 1.37 12.81 23.24
C PRO A 129 0.79 14.20 23.49
N THR A 130 1.59 15.19 23.81
CA THR A 130 1.17 16.59 23.97
C THR A 130 0.90 17.29 22.63
N LEU A 131 1.38 16.73 21.53
CA LEU A 131 1.30 17.29 20.18
C LEU A 131 0.47 16.40 19.23
N TRP A 132 -0.36 15.50 19.76
CA TRP A 132 -1.13 14.53 18.96
C TRP A 132 -1.98 15.16 17.84
N TRP A 133 -2.45 16.38 18.07
CA TRP A 133 -3.26 17.15 17.12
C TRP A 133 -2.47 17.54 15.85
N TRP A 134 -1.14 17.60 15.90
CA TRP A 134 -0.31 17.77 14.69
C TRP A 134 -0.42 16.58 13.72
N GLY A 135 -0.70 15.38 14.25
CA GLY A 135 -0.93 14.21 13.42
C GLY A 135 -2.30 14.19 12.73
N ALA A 136 -3.20 15.09 13.12
CA ALA A 136 -4.55 15.20 12.57
C ALA A 136 -4.68 16.32 11.51
N LEU A 137 -3.66 17.16 11.35
CA LEU A 137 -3.57 18.19 10.32
C LEU A 137 -2.96 17.64 9.04
#